data_4b26f1077407d25f07c4192d207c63df
#
_entry.id   4b26f1077407d25f07c4192d207c63df
#
_cell.length_a   1.000
_cell.length_b   1.000
_cell.length_c   1.000
_cell.angle_alpha   90.00
_cell.angle_beta   90.00
_cell.angle_gamma   90.00
#
_symmetry.space_group_name_H-M   'P 1'
#
loop_
_entity.id
_entity.type
_entity.pdbx_description
1 polymer ?
#
loop_
_entity_poly.entity_id
_entity_poly.type
_entity_poly.pdbx_seq_one_letter_code
_entity_poly.pdbx_strand_id
1 'polypeptide(L)'
;DDIYKFLETRKLVCEQVLSGIVTDLDTGEILPNTKVTLFDDKFNIIKETFSDDKGFYTFEVECGKSYFIRAEKDTYETKEQKITIPTLSGKTDLPIQLEKKVKPVVVGDDLAKAFGIKIIYFDLDKWNIRPDAALELEKILDVMKQYPNMKIDVRSHTDSRQTHKYNEKLSDRRAKSTMSWLVKNGIDANRLTGKGYGETQLVNKCADGVKCSEDEHQANRRSEFIITA
;
A
#
# COMPACT_ATOMS: atom_id res chain seq x y z
N ASP A 1 -56.32 -5.83 49.30
CA ASP A 1 -55.48 -5.35 48.20
C ASP A 1 -54.25 -4.70 48.81
N ASP A 2 -53.11 -5.41 48.78
CA ASP A 2 -51.83 -4.92 49.28
C ASP A 2 -51.18 -3.99 48.25
N ILE A 3 -51.15 -2.71 48.59
CA ILE A 3 -50.46 -1.72 47.75
C ILE A 3 -48.99 -1.72 48.16
N TYR A 4 -48.15 -2.30 47.31
CA TYR A 4 -46.68 -2.28 47.49
C TYR A 4 -46.13 -0.93 47.02
N LYS A 5 -45.43 -0.21 47.88
CA LYS A 5 -44.71 1.03 47.58
C LYS A 5 -43.26 0.69 47.26
N PHE A 6 -42.87 0.80 45.99
CA PHE A 6 -41.48 0.68 45.62
C PHE A 6 -40.75 2.01 45.81
N LEU A 7 -39.64 1.98 46.50
CA LEU A 7 -38.70 3.09 46.59
C LEU A 7 -37.59 2.83 45.58
N GLU A 8 -37.53 3.61 44.53
CA GLU A 8 -36.42 3.53 43.57
C GLU A 8 -35.17 4.13 44.25
N THR A 9 -34.21 3.28 44.65
CA THR A 9 -33.00 3.68 45.33
C THR A 9 -31.86 4.03 44.37
N ARG A 10 -32.00 3.76 43.10
CA ARG A 10 -31.06 4.15 42.03
C ARG A 10 -31.84 4.54 40.77
N LYS A 11 -31.43 5.66 40.17
CA LYS A 11 -31.86 6.01 38.81
C LYS A 11 -31.39 4.91 37.84
N LEU A 12 -32.33 4.31 37.12
CA LEU A 12 -31.96 3.37 36.03
C LEU A 12 -31.16 4.16 34.97
N VAL A 13 -29.88 3.91 34.91
CA VAL A 13 -29.00 4.47 33.87
C VAL A 13 -29.04 3.51 32.68
N CYS A 14 -29.42 4.03 31.55
CA CYS A 14 -29.35 3.25 30.34
C CYS A 14 -27.87 3.20 29.85
N GLU A 15 -27.33 2.01 29.78
CA GLU A 15 -25.95 1.76 29.37
C GLU A 15 -25.93 1.08 28.01
N GLN A 16 -25.16 1.63 27.09
CA GLN A 16 -24.95 1.08 25.76
C GLN A 16 -23.46 0.97 25.44
N VAL A 17 -23.10 -0.11 24.77
CA VAL A 17 -21.76 -0.34 24.25
C VAL A 17 -21.80 -0.27 22.74
N LEU A 18 -21.10 0.71 22.16
CA LEU A 18 -20.84 0.81 20.73
C LEU A 18 -19.53 0.09 20.42
N SER A 19 -19.54 -0.87 19.52
CA SER A 19 -18.36 -1.64 19.16
C SER A 19 -18.41 -2.08 17.71
N GLY A 20 -17.27 -2.50 17.16
CA GLY A 20 -17.18 -3.03 15.80
C GLY A 20 -15.80 -3.54 15.47
N ILE A 21 -15.63 -4.03 14.26
CA ILE A 21 -14.35 -4.48 13.71
C ILE A 21 -13.99 -3.56 12.56
N VAL A 22 -12.72 -3.15 12.48
CA VAL A 22 -12.17 -2.38 11.36
C VAL A 22 -11.51 -3.33 10.39
N THR A 23 -11.90 -3.25 9.12
CA THR A 23 -11.38 -4.10 8.04
C THR A 23 -11.04 -3.28 6.80
N ASP A 24 -10.20 -3.83 5.94
CA ASP A 24 -9.97 -3.34 4.58
C ASP A 24 -11.22 -3.59 3.73
N LEU A 25 -11.66 -2.60 2.96
CA LEU A 25 -12.88 -2.66 2.16
C LEU A 25 -12.79 -3.70 1.04
N ASP A 26 -11.62 -3.82 0.39
CA ASP A 26 -11.44 -4.66 -0.80
C ASP A 26 -11.10 -6.11 -0.43
N THR A 27 -10.26 -6.30 0.59
CA THR A 27 -9.73 -7.62 0.96
C THR A 27 -10.47 -8.27 2.12
N GLY A 28 -11.16 -7.47 2.95
CA GLY A 28 -11.75 -7.92 4.21
C GLY A 28 -10.72 -8.19 5.31
N GLU A 29 -9.43 -7.92 5.09
CA GLU A 29 -8.40 -8.09 6.10
C GLU A 29 -8.67 -7.22 7.32
N ILE A 30 -8.39 -7.76 8.50
CA ILE A 30 -8.47 -7.06 9.78
C ILE A 30 -7.42 -5.94 9.82
N LEU A 31 -7.83 -4.75 10.28
CA LEU A 31 -6.96 -3.60 10.42
C LEU A 31 -6.69 -3.28 11.90
N PRO A 32 -5.68 -3.90 12.52
CA PRO A 32 -5.27 -3.59 13.88
C PRO A 32 -4.62 -2.20 13.95
N ASN A 33 -4.57 -1.65 15.17
CA ASN A 33 -3.97 -0.34 15.43
C ASN A 33 -4.53 0.79 14.54
N THR A 34 -5.83 0.73 14.22
CA THR A 34 -6.57 1.82 13.59
C THR A 34 -7.05 2.77 14.67
N LYS A 35 -6.75 4.06 14.55
CA LYS A 35 -7.26 5.08 15.45
C LYS A 35 -8.76 5.27 15.21
N VAL A 36 -9.57 5.13 16.25
CA VAL A 36 -11.01 5.35 16.21
C VAL A 36 -11.38 6.44 17.22
N THR A 37 -11.99 7.51 16.75
CA THR A 37 -12.38 8.67 17.54
C THR A 37 -13.90 8.79 17.58
N LEU A 38 -14.45 8.93 18.78
CA LEU A 38 -15.86 9.18 19.04
C LEU A 38 -16.09 10.67 19.28
N PHE A 39 -17.05 11.27 18.57
CA PHE A 39 -17.45 12.66 18.71
C PHE A 39 -18.91 12.75 19.11
N ASP A 40 -19.25 13.84 19.82
CA ASP A 40 -20.65 14.24 20.04
C ASP A 40 -21.32 14.81 18.76
N ASP A 41 -22.56 15.23 18.87
CA ASP A 41 -23.34 15.83 17.77
C ASP A 41 -22.82 17.22 17.33
N LYS A 42 -21.87 17.81 18.08
CA LYS A 42 -21.19 19.07 17.78
C LYS A 42 -19.75 18.91 17.34
N PHE A 43 -19.33 17.68 17.07
CA PHE A 43 -17.96 17.31 16.71
C PHE A 43 -16.90 17.58 17.79
N ASN A 44 -17.29 17.64 19.08
CA ASN A 44 -16.31 17.59 20.15
C ASN A 44 -15.85 16.15 20.37
N ILE A 45 -14.55 15.95 20.57
CA ILE A 45 -13.99 14.62 20.87
C ILE A 45 -14.46 14.18 22.28
N ILE A 46 -15.11 13.04 22.33
CA ILE A 46 -15.51 12.40 23.59
C ILE A 46 -14.42 11.44 24.04
N LYS A 47 -13.97 10.56 23.14
CA LYS A 47 -12.98 9.53 23.45
C LYS A 47 -12.25 9.08 22.19
N GLU A 48 -11.00 8.65 22.36
CA GLU A 48 -10.19 8.02 21.32
C GLU A 48 -9.75 6.62 21.78
N THR A 49 -9.65 5.69 20.85
CA THR A 49 -9.13 4.35 21.06
C THR A 49 -8.40 3.85 19.82
N PHE A 50 -7.72 2.71 19.93
CA PHE A 50 -7.15 2.00 18.78
C PHE A 50 -7.78 0.61 18.69
N SER A 51 -7.99 0.13 17.47
CA SER A 51 -8.42 -1.25 17.28
C SER A 51 -7.33 -2.22 17.74
N ASP A 52 -7.74 -3.32 18.37
CA ASP A 52 -6.86 -4.38 18.85
C ASP A 52 -6.32 -5.27 17.70
N ASP A 53 -5.59 -6.33 18.02
CA ASP A 53 -5.02 -7.28 17.07
C ASP A 53 -6.08 -8.03 16.22
N LYS A 54 -7.34 -8.00 16.65
CA LYS A 54 -8.50 -8.53 15.92
C LYS A 54 -9.28 -7.44 15.20
N GLY A 55 -8.75 -6.21 15.14
CA GLY A 55 -9.42 -5.06 14.56
C GLY A 55 -10.59 -4.51 15.40
N PHE A 56 -10.82 -5.03 16.61
CA PHE A 56 -11.96 -4.69 17.43
C PHE A 56 -11.74 -3.37 18.17
N TYR A 57 -12.81 -2.54 18.23
CA TYR A 57 -12.86 -1.32 19.02
C TYR A 57 -14.17 -1.26 19.82
N THR A 58 -14.18 -0.47 20.90
CA THR A 58 -15.36 -0.31 21.76
C THR A 58 -15.41 1.04 22.46
N PHE A 59 -16.62 1.55 22.64
CA PHE A 59 -16.94 2.75 23.42
C PHE A 59 -18.18 2.50 24.30
N GLU A 60 -18.16 3.04 25.51
CA GLU A 60 -19.37 3.22 26.30
C GLU A 60 -20.07 4.51 25.85
N VAL A 61 -21.36 4.43 25.56
CA VAL A 61 -22.17 5.53 24.99
C VAL A 61 -23.52 5.62 25.69
N GLU A 62 -24.12 6.81 25.65
CA GLU A 62 -25.43 7.04 26.24
C GLU A 62 -26.54 6.64 25.26
N CYS A 63 -27.60 6.04 25.81
CA CYS A 63 -28.76 5.64 25.03
C CYS A 63 -29.50 6.84 24.41
N GLY A 64 -30.02 6.65 23.21
CA GLY A 64 -30.84 7.64 22.51
C GLY A 64 -30.04 8.83 21.94
N LYS A 65 -28.73 8.89 22.15
CA LYS A 65 -27.87 9.95 21.58
C LYS A 65 -27.33 9.58 20.19
N SER A 66 -26.99 10.61 19.44
CA SER A 66 -26.29 10.46 18.16
C SER A 66 -24.82 10.85 18.33
N TYR A 67 -23.97 10.11 17.64
CA TYR A 67 -22.52 10.29 17.66
C TYR A 67 -21.98 10.27 16.25
N PHE A 68 -20.79 10.87 16.05
CA PHE A 68 -19.97 10.63 14.89
C PHE A 68 -18.76 9.79 15.29
N ILE A 69 -18.42 8.86 14.41
CA ILE A 69 -17.22 8.02 14.59
C ILE A 69 -16.31 8.27 13.39
N ARG A 70 -15.01 8.48 13.67
CA ARG A 70 -13.97 8.61 12.66
C ARG A 70 -12.94 7.52 12.87
N ALA A 71 -12.61 6.80 11.79
CA ALA A 71 -11.52 5.84 11.76
C ALA A 71 -10.40 6.32 10.83
N GLU A 72 -9.16 6.29 11.33
CA GLU A 72 -7.97 6.79 10.66
C GLU A 72 -6.85 5.75 10.74
N LYS A 73 -6.27 5.43 9.60
CA LYS A 73 -5.11 4.55 9.51
C LYS A 73 -4.21 5.03 8.37
N ASP A 74 -2.89 4.95 8.57
CA ASP A 74 -1.93 5.25 7.51
C ASP A 74 -2.22 4.39 6.28
N THR A 75 -2.08 4.98 5.10
CA THR A 75 -2.37 4.38 3.79
C THR A 75 -3.85 4.11 3.48
N TYR A 76 -4.78 4.49 4.36
CA TYR A 76 -6.22 4.39 4.15
C TYR A 76 -6.91 5.76 4.14
N GLU A 77 -8.00 5.89 3.39
CA GLU A 77 -8.87 7.05 3.45
C GLU A 77 -9.56 7.11 4.81
N THR A 78 -9.65 8.32 5.38
CA THR A 78 -10.38 8.54 6.63
C THR A 78 -11.87 8.27 6.42
N LYS A 79 -12.46 7.44 7.27
CA LYS A 79 -13.89 7.12 7.24
C LYS A 79 -14.61 7.78 8.39
N GLU A 80 -15.68 8.51 8.06
CA GLU A 80 -16.61 9.07 9.05
C GLU A 80 -18.00 8.48 8.90
N GLN A 81 -18.65 8.19 10.02
CA GLN A 81 -20.01 7.67 10.05
C GLN A 81 -20.79 8.29 11.21
N LYS A 82 -22.07 8.59 10.96
CA LYS A 82 -23.01 8.96 12.03
C LYS A 82 -23.74 7.72 12.51
N ILE A 83 -23.90 7.58 13.82
CA ILE A 83 -24.68 6.52 14.46
C ILE A 83 -25.64 7.11 15.48
N THR A 84 -26.86 6.61 15.51
CA THR A 84 -27.84 6.92 16.57
C THR A 84 -28.00 5.69 17.44
N ILE A 85 -27.75 5.83 18.73
CA ILE A 85 -27.77 4.75 19.70
C ILE A 85 -29.22 4.46 20.11
N PRO A 86 -29.62 3.18 20.21
CA PRO A 86 -30.94 2.82 20.74
C PRO A 86 -31.23 3.40 22.13
N THR A 87 -32.51 3.55 22.45
CA THR A 87 -32.96 4.07 23.75
C THR A 87 -32.96 3.03 24.86
N LEU A 88 -32.72 1.76 24.54
CA LEU A 88 -32.64 0.65 25.49
C LEU A 88 -31.18 0.28 25.75
N SER A 89 -30.88 -0.20 26.97
CA SER A 89 -29.56 -0.75 27.31
C SER A 89 -29.22 -1.93 26.44
N GLY A 90 -27.94 -2.08 26.05
CA GLY A 90 -27.49 -3.19 25.22
C GLY A 90 -26.17 -2.91 24.50
N LYS A 91 -26.07 -3.48 23.29
CA LYS A 91 -24.88 -3.35 22.43
C LYS A 91 -25.30 -2.93 21.03
N THR A 92 -24.58 -1.97 20.48
CA THR A 92 -24.72 -1.51 19.08
C THR A 92 -23.45 -1.90 18.33
N ASP A 93 -23.61 -2.66 17.26
CA ASP A 93 -22.49 -3.06 16.40
C ASP A 93 -22.35 -2.11 15.21
N LEU A 94 -21.14 -1.62 14.96
CA LEU A 94 -20.79 -0.71 13.87
C LEU A 94 -19.46 -1.13 13.25
N PRO A 95 -19.46 -2.07 12.30
CA PRO A 95 -18.26 -2.42 11.56
C PRO A 95 -17.82 -1.25 10.67
N ILE A 96 -16.52 -1.02 10.56
CA ILE A 96 -15.92 0.04 9.75
C ILE A 96 -15.03 -0.59 8.69
N GLN A 97 -15.29 -0.27 7.43
CA GLN A 97 -14.45 -0.69 6.31
C GLN A 97 -13.71 0.54 5.77
N LEU A 98 -12.37 0.47 5.75
CA LEU A 98 -11.51 1.52 5.23
C LEU A 98 -11.07 1.19 3.81
N GLU A 99 -11.09 2.19 2.94
CA GLU A 99 -10.59 2.12 1.58
C GLU A 99 -9.10 2.53 1.55
N LYS A 100 -8.26 1.76 0.87
CA LYS A 100 -6.85 2.10 0.70
C LYS A 100 -6.67 3.36 -0.13
N LYS A 101 -5.81 4.29 0.30
CA LYS A 101 -5.41 5.45 -0.49
C LYS A 101 -4.66 4.98 -1.73
N VAL A 102 -5.23 5.23 -2.90
CA VAL A 102 -4.59 4.95 -4.18
C VAL A 102 -3.72 6.15 -4.55
N LYS A 103 -2.40 5.96 -4.60
CA LYS A 103 -1.49 7.00 -5.07
C LYS A 103 -1.77 7.28 -6.54
N PRO A 104 -2.00 8.53 -6.97
CA PRO A 104 -2.15 8.82 -8.38
C PRO A 104 -0.86 8.43 -9.13
N VAL A 105 -1.02 7.67 -10.21
CA VAL A 105 0.07 7.27 -11.10
C VAL A 105 -0.06 8.02 -12.42
N VAL A 106 1.06 8.46 -12.98
CA VAL A 106 1.10 9.20 -14.23
C VAL A 106 1.82 8.36 -15.29
N VAL A 107 1.21 8.25 -16.47
CA VAL A 107 1.84 7.60 -17.63
C VAL A 107 3.12 8.35 -18.00
N GLY A 108 4.21 7.62 -18.16
CA GLY A 108 5.55 8.15 -18.41
C GLY A 108 6.45 8.19 -17.17
N ASP A 109 5.89 8.11 -15.96
CA ASP A 109 6.67 8.04 -14.74
C ASP A 109 7.36 6.68 -14.57
N ASP A 110 8.51 6.69 -13.91
CA ASP A 110 9.14 5.47 -13.42
C ASP A 110 8.44 5.03 -12.13
N LEU A 111 7.80 3.86 -12.17
CA LEU A 111 7.06 3.27 -11.06
C LEU A 111 7.93 3.16 -9.80
N ALA A 112 9.18 2.71 -9.93
CA ALA A 112 10.07 2.57 -8.79
C ALA A 112 10.31 3.93 -8.10
N LYS A 113 10.55 4.99 -8.85
CA LYS A 113 10.69 6.36 -8.30
C LYS A 113 9.39 6.87 -7.70
N ALA A 114 8.25 6.67 -8.38
CA ALA A 114 6.95 7.13 -7.91
C ALA A 114 6.57 6.51 -6.55
N PHE A 115 6.94 5.26 -6.30
CA PHE A 115 6.62 4.54 -5.07
C PHE A 115 7.78 4.43 -4.07
N GLY A 116 8.92 5.08 -4.34
CA GLY A 116 10.10 5.05 -3.46
C GLY A 116 10.77 3.69 -3.37
N ILE A 117 10.64 2.87 -4.43
CA ILE A 117 11.27 1.56 -4.55
C ILE A 117 12.70 1.75 -5.03
N LYS A 118 13.64 1.01 -4.47
CA LYS A 118 15.04 1.10 -4.89
C LYS A 118 15.24 0.52 -6.29
N ILE A 119 16.15 1.13 -7.04
CA ILE A 119 16.54 0.66 -8.37
C ILE A 119 17.11 -0.75 -8.26
N ILE A 120 16.68 -1.66 -9.13
CA ILE A 120 17.28 -3.00 -9.22
C ILE A 120 18.53 -2.97 -10.08
N TYR A 121 19.57 -3.62 -9.60
CA TYR A 121 20.88 -3.69 -10.26
C TYR A 121 21.24 -5.11 -10.66
N PHE A 122 22.15 -5.23 -11.63
CA PHE A 122 22.70 -6.49 -12.08
C PHE A 122 24.21 -6.55 -11.85
N ASP A 123 24.72 -7.74 -11.62
CA ASP A 123 26.16 -7.99 -11.60
C ASP A 123 26.78 -7.76 -12.97
N LEU A 124 28.09 -7.56 -13.00
CA LEU A 124 28.85 -7.46 -14.23
C LEU A 124 28.61 -8.72 -15.08
N ASP A 125 28.27 -8.52 -16.33
CA ASP A 125 28.07 -9.56 -17.36
C ASP A 125 26.99 -10.61 -17.00
N LYS A 126 26.06 -10.26 -16.08
CA LYS A 126 24.95 -11.13 -15.69
C LYS A 126 23.60 -10.49 -15.98
N TRP A 127 22.58 -11.33 -16.15
CA TRP A 127 21.17 -10.96 -16.32
C TRP A 127 20.26 -11.65 -15.30
N ASN A 128 20.79 -12.49 -14.43
CA ASN A 128 20.02 -13.13 -13.38
C ASN A 128 19.59 -12.10 -12.33
N ILE A 129 18.35 -12.25 -11.84
CA ILE A 129 17.84 -11.43 -10.75
C ILE A 129 18.61 -11.78 -9.47
N ARG A 130 19.23 -10.77 -8.87
CA ARG A 130 19.96 -10.90 -7.59
C ARG A 130 18.95 -11.02 -6.44
N PRO A 131 19.33 -11.59 -5.29
CA PRO A 131 18.44 -11.67 -4.13
C PRO A 131 17.92 -10.31 -3.64
N ASP A 132 18.79 -9.28 -3.61
CA ASP A 132 18.40 -7.91 -3.26
C ASP A 132 17.45 -7.27 -4.29
N ALA A 133 17.68 -7.53 -5.58
CA ALA A 133 16.80 -7.11 -6.65
C ALA A 133 15.41 -7.79 -6.56
N ALA A 134 15.35 -9.05 -6.15
CA ALA A 134 14.10 -9.78 -5.95
C ALA A 134 13.22 -9.12 -4.89
N LEU A 135 13.80 -8.66 -3.76
CA LEU A 135 13.07 -7.94 -2.72
C LEU A 135 12.47 -6.61 -3.21
N GLU A 136 13.17 -5.90 -4.09
CA GLU A 136 12.61 -4.68 -4.67
C GLU A 136 11.56 -4.98 -5.77
N LEU A 137 11.72 -6.08 -6.51
CA LEU A 137 10.72 -6.55 -7.47
C LEU A 137 9.42 -7.03 -6.80
N GLU A 138 9.47 -7.57 -5.57
CA GLU A 138 8.29 -7.88 -4.77
C GLU A 138 7.45 -6.62 -4.51
N LYS A 139 8.08 -5.49 -4.22
CA LYS A 139 7.37 -4.20 -4.04
C LYS A 139 6.72 -3.72 -5.35
N ILE A 140 7.41 -3.87 -6.49
CA ILE A 140 6.84 -3.58 -7.82
C ILE A 140 5.63 -4.49 -8.10
N LEU A 141 5.75 -5.76 -7.76
CA LEU A 141 4.67 -6.74 -7.87
C LEU A 141 3.44 -6.31 -7.06
N ASP A 142 3.63 -5.86 -5.82
CA ASP A 142 2.55 -5.42 -4.92
C ASP A 142 1.87 -4.15 -5.47
N VAL A 143 2.64 -3.19 -5.97
CA VAL A 143 2.08 -2.01 -6.64
C VAL A 143 1.28 -2.44 -7.87
N MET A 144 1.81 -3.30 -8.72
CA MET A 144 1.08 -3.75 -9.91
C MET A 144 -0.18 -4.56 -9.59
N LYS A 145 -0.23 -5.26 -8.45
CA LYS A 145 -1.45 -5.92 -7.95
C LYS A 145 -2.46 -4.90 -7.44
N GLN A 146 -2.01 -3.85 -6.76
CA GLN A 146 -2.87 -2.75 -6.30
C GLN A 146 -3.49 -1.94 -7.46
N TYR A 147 -2.79 -1.88 -8.61
CA TYR A 147 -3.25 -1.18 -9.82
C TYR A 147 -3.46 -2.19 -10.96
N PRO A 148 -4.58 -2.93 -11.02
CA PRO A 148 -4.77 -4.06 -11.93
C PRO A 148 -4.73 -3.68 -13.42
N ASN A 149 -5.06 -2.44 -13.77
CA ASN A 149 -5.03 -1.94 -15.14
C ASN A 149 -3.68 -1.33 -15.57
N MET A 150 -2.75 -1.13 -14.62
CA MET A 150 -1.44 -0.55 -14.89
C MET A 150 -0.64 -1.47 -15.80
N LYS A 151 -0.01 -0.86 -16.84
CA LYS A 151 0.98 -1.49 -17.70
C LYS A 151 2.32 -0.78 -17.56
N ILE A 152 3.40 -1.55 -17.67
CA ILE A 152 4.76 -1.01 -17.55
C ILE A 152 5.64 -1.47 -18.72
N ASP A 153 6.62 -0.62 -19.07
CA ASP A 153 7.72 -0.91 -19.98
C ASP A 153 9.01 -1.08 -19.17
N VAL A 154 9.58 -2.28 -19.19
CA VAL A 154 10.81 -2.62 -18.47
C VAL A 154 12.02 -2.24 -19.34
N ARG A 155 12.75 -1.22 -18.91
CA ARG A 155 13.94 -0.72 -19.62
C ARG A 155 15.20 -1.11 -18.89
N SER A 156 16.03 -1.93 -19.50
CA SER A 156 17.28 -2.39 -18.90
C SER A 156 18.50 -1.83 -19.60
N HIS A 157 19.56 -1.62 -18.83
CA HIS A 157 20.77 -0.93 -19.26
C HIS A 157 22.03 -1.70 -18.87
N THR A 158 23.14 -1.36 -19.51
CA THR A 158 24.49 -1.83 -19.17
C THR A 158 25.40 -0.64 -18.86
N ASP A 159 26.56 -0.94 -18.29
CA ASP A 159 27.67 0.01 -18.39
C ASP A 159 28.33 -0.06 -19.80
N SER A 160 29.33 0.79 -20.06
CA SER A 160 29.95 0.95 -21.37
C SER A 160 31.14 0.02 -21.66
N ARG A 161 31.48 -0.95 -20.77
CA ARG A 161 32.73 -1.70 -20.82
C ARG A 161 32.81 -2.80 -21.88
N GLN A 162 31.77 -3.03 -22.68
CA GLN A 162 31.72 -4.00 -23.75
C GLN A 162 31.32 -3.34 -25.07
N THR A 163 31.27 -4.11 -26.18
CA THR A 163 30.82 -3.56 -27.45
C THR A 163 29.32 -3.22 -27.42
N HIS A 164 28.89 -2.20 -28.16
CA HIS A 164 27.48 -1.80 -28.28
C HIS A 164 26.55 -2.99 -28.58
N LYS A 165 26.92 -3.84 -29.56
CA LYS A 165 26.13 -5.03 -29.93
C LYS A 165 26.00 -6.04 -28.77
N TYR A 166 27.06 -6.18 -27.99
CA TYR A 166 27.04 -7.05 -26.81
C TYR A 166 26.16 -6.47 -25.71
N ASN A 167 26.32 -5.18 -25.41
CA ASN A 167 25.54 -4.45 -24.40
C ASN A 167 24.04 -4.40 -24.72
N GLU A 168 23.67 -4.23 -26.00
CA GLU A 168 22.29 -4.34 -26.46
C GLU A 168 21.69 -5.73 -26.13
N LYS A 169 22.39 -6.81 -26.48
CA LYS A 169 21.93 -8.17 -26.19
C LYS A 169 21.87 -8.47 -24.69
N LEU A 170 22.84 -8.01 -23.92
CA LEU A 170 22.89 -8.22 -22.48
C LEU A 170 21.74 -7.48 -21.77
N SER A 171 21.49 -6.22 -22.14
CA SER A 171 20.36 -5.46 -21.59
C SER A 171 19.01 -6.07 -21.98
N ASP A 172 18.86 -6.61 -23.18
CA ASP A 172 17.65 -7.33 -23.60
C ASP A 172 17.40 -8.59 -22.74
N ARG A 173 18.45 -9.34 -22.41
CA ARG A 173 18.34 -10.49 -21.51
C ARG A 173 17.92 -10.05 -20.11
N ARG A 174 18.41 -8.90 -19.61
CA ARG A 174 18.03 -8.32 -18.33
C ARG A 174 16.55 -7.94 -18.31
N ALA A 175 16.07 -7.23 -19.31
CA ALA A 175 14.65 -6.89 -19.43
C ALA A 175 13.77 -8.15 -19.46
N LYS A 176 14.14 -9.16 -20.24
CA LYS A 176 13.42 -10.45 -20.29
C LYS A 176 13.44 -11.20 -18.97
N SER A 177 14.58 -11.22 -18.25
CA SER A 177 14.67 -11.82 -16.92
C SER A 177 13.75 -11.14 -15.92
N THR A 178 13.72 -9.81 -15.93
CA THR A 178 12.85 -9.01 -15.03
C THR A 178 11.38 -9.27 -15.34
N MET A 179 10.96 -9.20 -16.60
CA MET A 179 9.59 -9.52 -16.99
C MET A 179 9.20 -10.97 -16.63
N SER A 180 10.09 -11.94 -16.91
CA SER A 180 9.85 -13.34 -16.58
C SER A 180 9.68 -13.56 -15.09
N TRP A 181 10.42 -12.83 -14.26
CA TRP A 181 10.26 -12.88 -12.81
C TRP A 181 8.89 -12.36 -12.38
N LEU A 182 8.43 -11.21 -12.91
CA LEU A 182 7.11 -10.64 -12.62
C LEU A 182 5.98 -11.58 -13.06
N VAL A 183 6.09 -12.18 -14.27
CA VAL A 183 5.09 -13.14 -14.77
C VAL A 183 5.01 -14.38 -13.88
N LYS A 184 6.15 -14.95 -13.46
CA LYS A 184 6.18 -16.11 -12.55
C LYS A 184 5.51 -15.82 -11.20
N ASN A 185 5.53 -14.56 -10.77
CA ASN A 185 4.93 -14.12 -9.51
C ASN A 185 3.49 -13.54 -9.68
N GLY A 186 2.86 -13.76 -10.86
CA GLY A 186 1.44 -13.56 -11.05
C GLY A 186 1.02 -12.28 -11.78
N ILE A 187 1.95 -11.54 -12.42
CA ILE A 187 1.58 -10.45 -13.33
C ILE A 187 1.28 -11.02 -14.72
N ASP A 188 0.14 -10.61 -15.31
CA ASP A 188 -0.20 -10.97 -16.68
C ASP A 188 0.84 -10.41 -17.67
N ALA A 189 1.34 -11.26 -18.55
CA ALA A 189 2.32 -10.89 -19.57
C ALA A 189 1.86 -9.73 -20.46
N ASN A 190 0.54 -9.59 -20.70
CA ASN A 190 -0.04 -8.50 -21.49
C ASN A 190 0.10 -7.10 -20.84
N ARG A 191 0.49 -7.07 -19.55
CA ARG A 191 0.74 -5.84 -18.81
C ARG A 191 2.20 -5.40 -18.86
N LEU A 192 3.07 -6.19 -19.48
CA LEU A 192 4.51 -6.00 -19.51
C LEU A 192 4.99 -5.85 -20.94
N THR A 193 5.71 -4.79 -21.22
CA THR A 193 6.60 -4.65 -22.36
C THR A 193 8.02 -4.41 -21.86
N GLY A 194 9.02 -4.58 -22.71
CA GLY A 194 10.37 -4.23 -22.31
C GLY A 194 11.42 -4.59 -23.32
N LYS A 195 12.50 -3.83 -23.28
CA LYS A 195 13.68 -4.09 -24.11
C LYS A 195 14.95 -3.57 -23.44
N GLY A 196 16.10 -4.00 -23.98
CA GLY A 196 17.40 -3.47 -23.61
C GLY A 196 17.75 -2.21 -24.39
N TYR A 197 18.43 -1.29 -23.72
CA TYR A 197 18.95 -0.04 -24.27
C TYR A 197 20.49 -0.03 -24.32
N GLY A 198 21.14 -1.14 -23.95
CA GLY A 198 22.59 -1.21 -23.88
C GLY A 198 23.16 -0.11 -22.99
N GLU A 199 24.20 0.54 -23.48
CA GLU A 199 24.88 1.67 -22.87
C GLU A 199 24.44 3.04 -23.39
N THR A 200 23.35 3.09 -24.20
CA THR A 200 22.92 4.34 -24.85
C THR A 200 22.32 5.39 -23.92
N GLN A 201 21.99 4.98 -22.68
CA GLN A 201 21.34 5.83 -21.68
C GLN A 201 22.07 5.72 -20.32
N LEU A 202 23.34 6.13 -20.29
CA LEU A 202 24.12 6.18 -19.08
C LEU A 202 23.57 7.26 -18.12
N VAL A 203 23.61 7.00 -16.82
CA VAL A 203 23.19 7.96 -15.76
C VAL A 203 24.34 8.82 -15.24
N ASN A 204 25.55 8.57 -15.75
CA ASN A 204 26.77 9.30 -15.35
C ASN A 204 27.72 9.43 -16.58
N LYS A 205 28.91 10.01 -16.32
CA LYS A 205 29.94 10.29 -17.34
C LYS A 205 30.68 9.06 -17.91
N CYS A 206 30.36 7.84 -17.44
CA CYS A 206 31.16 6.62 -17.71
C CYS A 206 30.93 6.04 -19.10
N ALA A 207 31.09 6.85 -20.14
CA ALA A 207 31.09 6.41 -21.54
C ALA A 207 32.40 5.68 -21.89
N ASP A 208 32.49 5.15 -23.11
CA ASP A 208 33.68 4.50 -23.62
C ASP A 208 34.93 5.35 -23.50
N GLY A 209 36.00 4.73 -23.01
CA GLY A 209 37.27 5.41 -22.79
C GLY A 209 37.35 6.30 -21.56
N VAL A 210 36.26 6.50 -20.82
CA VAL A 210 36.25 7.24 -19.57
C VAL A 210 36.58 6.34 -18.39
N LYS A 211 37.58 6.70 -17.60
CA LYS A 211 37.96 5.96 -16.40
C LYS A 211 36.95 6.23 -15.28
N CYS A 212 36.28 5.19 -14.82
CA CYS A 212 35.29 5.23 -13.75
C CYS A 212 35.54 4.15 -12.69
N SER A 213 35.01 4.36 -11.51
CA SER A 213 34.99 3.36 -10.44
C SER A 213 33.97 2.26 -10.71
N GLU A 214 34.08 1.14 -9.99
CA GLU A 214 33.07 0.05 -10.09
C GLU A 214 31.67 0.49 -9.68
N ASP A 215 31.56 1.37 -8.66
CA ASP A 215 30.26 1.92 -8.22
C ASP A 215 29.61 2.80 -9.29
N GLU A 216 30.41 3.61 -10.00
CA GLU A 216 29.93 4.43 -11.13
C GLU A 216 29.46 3.53 -12.29
N HIS A 217 30.17 2.44 -12.59
CA HIS A 217 29.73 1.45 -13.57
C HIS A 217 28.47 0.68 -13.09
N GLN A 218 28.42 0.31 -11.80
CA GLN A 218 27.25 -0.37 -11.20
C GLN A 218 25.96 0.47 -11.36
N ALA A 219 26.03 1.78 -11.21
CA ALA A 219 24.89 2.68 -11.37
C ALA A 219 24.23 2.57 -12.76
N ASN A 220 24.98 2.19 -13.78
CA ASN A 220 24.47 2.00 -15.15
C ASN A 220 23.86 0.63 -15.39
N ARG A 221 24.22 -0.41 -14.64
CA ARG A 221 23.69 -1.77 -14.79
C ARG A 221 22.34 -1.96 -14.09
N ARG A 222 21.32 -1.27 -14.55
CA ARG A 222 20.02 -1.11 -13.90
C ARG A 222 18.83 -1.47 -14.78
N SER A 223 17.67 -1.62 -14.17
CA SER A 223 16.37 -1.58 -14.84
C SER A 223 15.49 -0.47 -14.29
N GLU A 224 14.70 0.13 -15.18
CA GLU A 224 13.66 1.12 -14.94
C GLU A 224 12.29 0.55 -15.34
N PHE A 225 11.21 1.06 -14.73
CA PHE A 225 9.84 0.55 -14.87
C PHE A 225 8.89 1.67 -15.27
N ILE A 226 8.78 1.96 -16.56
CA ILE A 226 8.01 3.10 -17.04
C ILE A 226 6.53 2.74 -17.17
N ILE A 227 5.66 3.50 -16.51
CA ILE A 227 4.21 3.34 -16.57
C ILE A 227 3.72 3.73 -17.97
N THR A 228 2.99 2.83 -18.65
CA THR A 228 2.53 3.04 -20.03
C THR A 228 1.01 3.11 -20.17
N ALA A 229 0.28 2.65 -19.19
CA ALA A 229 -1.18 2.77 -19.08
C ALA A 229 -1.62 2.55 -17.64
#